data_fe9b413b4bf7971a310bd7a79de52bfa
#
_entry.id   fe9b413b4bf7971a310bd7a79de52bfa
#
_cell.length_a   1.000
_cell.length_b   1.000
_cell.length_c   1.000
_cell.angle_alpha   90.00
_cell.angle_beta   90.00
_cell.angle_gamma   90.00
#
_symmetry.space_group_name_H-M   'P 1'
#
loop_
_entity.id
_entity.type
_entity.pdbx_description
1 polymer ?
#
loop_
_entity_poly.entity_id
_entity_poly.type
_entity_poly.pdbx_seq_one_letter_code
_entity_poly.pdbx_strand_id
1 'polypeptide(L)'
;KNAGVRLLVLEAVHTAAIRRQVALSEAVYAGSARVEDVEAVRMDVDLAEKKNRKELLEQEMERIWKKDGVPVLVDPAGLSIAALRPAVVVDAILEKKNLGTTKEMAPLVIALGPGFTAGEDVDVVIETKRGHNLGRVIRSGSAVPNTGIPGIIGGYGKERVMHAQAEGILRNVASIGDIVEARAVIAEIETENGTVPVEASLSGLLRGLIRDGNPVPKRIKLA
;
A
#
# COMPACT_ATOMS: atom_id res chain seq x y z
N LYS A 1 8.90 -12.85 -6.58
CA LYS A 1 9.19 -13.27 -7.97
C LYS A 1 10.65 -13.73 -8.10
N ASN A 2 11.61 -12.86 -7.82
CA ASN A 2 13.05 -13.20 -7.97
C ASN A 2 13.51 -14.36 -7.08
N ALA A 3 12.78 -14.70 -6.02
CA ALA A 3 13.02 -15.87 -5.17
C ALA A 3 12.32 -17.15 -5.67
N GLY A 4 11.72 -17.14 -6.86
CA GLY A 4 10.97 -18.28 -7.41
C GLY A 4 9.63 -18.54 -6.72
N VAL A 5 9.14 -17.60 -5.91
CA VAL A 5 7.87 -17.74 -5.20
C VAL A 5 6.73 -17.20 -6.05
N ARG A 6 5.67 -18.00 -6.20
CA ARG A 6 4.39 -17.54 -6.76
C ARG A 6 3.65 -16.75 -5.69
N LEU A 7 3.19 -15.57 -6.04
CA LEU A 7 2.49 -14.68 -5.12
C LEU A 7 1.22 -14.10 -5.74
N LEU A 8 0.28 -13.74 -4.89
CA LEU A 8 -0.89 -12.93 -5.16
C LEU A 8 -0.79 -11.69 -4.29
N VAL A 9 -1.01 -10.52 -4.86
CA VAL A 9 -1.11 -9.25 -4.13
C VAL A 9 -2.56 -8.90 -3.91
N LEU A 10 -2.93 -8.59 -2.68
CA LEU A 10 -4.27 -8.10 -2.32
C LEU A 10 -4.20 -6.60 -2.10
N GLU A 11 -5.15 -5.87 -2.64
CA GLU A 11 -5.21 -4.42 -2.57
C GLU A 11 -6.59 -3.91 -2.19
N ALA A 12 -6.63 -2.67 -1.70
CA ALA A 12 -7.87 -1.93 -1.51
C ALA A 12 -8.43 -1.40 -2.83
N VAL A 13 -9.73 -1.06 -2.86
CA VAL A 13 -10.38 -0.41 -4.01
C VAL A 13 -9.71 0.93 -4.34
N HIS A 14 -9.39 1.71 -3.30
CA HIS A 14 -8.68 2.98 -3.41
C HIS A 14 -7.33 2.84 -2.71
N THR A 15 -6.28 2.64 -3.49
CA THR A 15 -4.94 2.50 -2.95
C THR A 15 -4.40 3.85 -2.51
N ALA A 16 -3.75 3.91 -1.35
CA ALA A 16 -3.14 5.12 -0.81
C ALA A 16 -1.65 5.25 -1.21
N ALA A 17 -1.25 4.63 -2.30
CA ALA A 17 0.12 4.69 -2.80
C ALA A 17 0.47 6.11 -3.24
N ILE A 18 1.41 6.74 -2.53
CA ILE A 18 1.87 8.10 -2.82
C ILE A 18 2.88 8.08 -3.97
N ARG A 19 3.80 7.10 -3.98
CA ARG A 19 4.78 6.92 -5.06
C ARG A 19 4.24 5.99 -6.14
N ARG A 20 3.17 6.40 -6.78
CA ARG A 20 2.40 5.58 -7.73
C ARG A 20 3.24 5.02 -8.88
N GLN A 21 4.20 5.79 -9.40
CA GLN A 21 5.06 5.38 -10.52
C GLN A 21 5.94 4.15 -10.22
N VAL A 22 6.10 3.79 -8.95
CA VAL A 22 6.85 2.62 -8.49
C VAL A 22 6.01 1.73 -7.57
N ALA A 23 4.69 1.70 -7.80
CA ALA A 23 3.75 0.91 -7.02
C ALA A 23 2.99 -0.05 -7.93
N LEU A 24 3.08 -1.34 -7.65
CA LEU A 24 2.32 -2.38 -8.38
C LEU A 24 0.81 -2.25 -8.17
N SER A 25 0.38 -1.57 -7.10
CA SER A 25 -1.02 -1.26 -6.82
C SER A 25 -1.70 -0.39 -7.89
N GLU A 26 -0.93 0.32 -8.73
CA GLU A 26 -1.51 1.03 -9.88
C GLU A 26 -2.22 0.09 -10.87
N ALA A 27 -1.91 -1.21 -10.86
CA ALA A 27 -2.66 -2.20 -11.63
C ALA A 27 -4.16 -2.24 -11.29
N VAL A 28 -4.54 -1.87 -10.06
CA VAL A 28 -5.96 -1.77 -9.64
C VAL A 28 -6.74 -0.82 -10.55
N TYR A 29 -6.13 0.26 -10.99
CA TYR A 29 -6.76 1.29 -11.82
C TYR A 29 -6.55 1.07 -13.32
N ALA A 30 -5.31 0.74 -13.70
CA ALA A 30 -4.91 0.66 -15.11
C ALA A 30 -5.09 -0.74 -15.72
N GLY A 31 -5.47 -1.75 -14.92
CA GLY A 31 -5.52 -3.15 -15.35
C GLY A 31 -4.15 -3.82 -15.28
N SER A 32 -3.06 -3.09 -15.52
CA SER A 32 -1.68 -3.55 -15.31
C SER A 32 -0.78 -2.39 -14.88
N ALA A 33 0.32 -2.73 -14.21
CA ALA A 33 1.37 -1.78 -13.83
C ALA A 33 2.73 -2.47 -13.91
N ARG A 34 3.76 -1.72 -14.34
CA ARG A 34 5.11 -2.22 -14.42
C ARG A 34 6.05 -1.40 -13.55
N VAL A 35 6.81 -2.07 -12.72
CA VAL A 35 7.88 -1.49 -11.91
C VAL A 35 9.15 -2.27 -12.19
N GLU A 36 10.12 -1.63 -12.82
CA GLU A 36 11.35 -2.27 -13.32
C GLU A 36 11.01 -3.47 -14.24
N ASP A 37 11.41 -4.68 -13.86
CA ASP A 37 11.17 -5.93 -14.58
C ASP A 37 9.93 -6.71 -14.08
N VAL A 38 9.21 -6.16 -13.10
CA VAL A 38 8.01 -6.78 -12.54
C VAL A 38 6.76 -6.17 -13.13
N GLU A 39 5.94 -6.99 -13.77
CA GLU A 39 4.61 -6.62 -14.26
C GLU A 39 3.53 -7.16 -13.32
N ALA A 40 2.70 -6.27 -12.80
CA ALA A 40 1.50 -6.62 -12.06
C ALA A 40 0.28 -6.55 -12.98
N VAL A 41 -0.62 -7.52 -12.85
CA VAL A 41 -1.84 -7.61 -13.65
C VAL A 41 -3.04 -7.76 -12.73
N ARG A 42 -4.02 -6.87 -12.89
CA ARG A 42 -5.28 -6.95 -12.14
C ARG A 42 -6.05 -8.19 -12.54
N MET A 43 -6.55 -8.89 -11.54
CA MET A 43 -7.50 -9.99 -11.70
C MET A 43 -8.93 -9.45 -11.71
N ASP A 44 -9.73 -9.87 -12.68
CA ASP A 44 -11.16 -9.57 -12.74
C ASP A 44 -11.94 -10.80 -12.25
N VAL A 45 -11.95 -11.02 -10.94
CA VAL A 45 -12.68 -12.10 -10.28
C VAL A 45 -13.69 -11.50 -9.32
N ASP A 46 -14.96 -11.86 -9.46
CA ASP A 46 -16.00 -11.49 -8.52
C ASP A 46 -15.90 -12.35 -7.25
N LEU A 47 -15.47 -11.73 -6.16
CA LEU A 47 -15.38 -12.39 -4.86
C LEU A 47 -16.74 -12.61 -4.17
N ALA A 48 -17.83 -12.00 -4.65
CA ALA A 48 -19.17 -12.26 -4.15
C ALA A 48 -19.67 -13.65 -4.61
N GLU A 49 -19.20 -14.13 -5.75
CA GLU A 49 -19.47 -15.49 -6.24
C GLU A 49 -18.79 -16.53 -5.31
N LYS A 50 -19.59 -17.21 -4.49
CA LYS A 50 -19.07 -18.19 -3.53
C LYS A 50 -18.81 -19.57 -4.15
N LYS A 51 -19.63 -19.92 -5.16
CA LYS A 51 -19.51 -21.18 -5.87
C LYS A 51 -18.33 -21.07 -6.84
N ASN A 52 -17.41 -22.03 -6.79
CA ASN A 52 -16.22 -22.09 -7.65
C ASN A 52 -15.21 -20.92 -7.45
N ARG A 53 -15.32 -20.12 -6.36
CA ARG A 53 -14.38 -19.02 -6.10
C ARG A 53 -12.92 -19.45 -6.17
N LYS A 54 -12.59 -20.58 -5.54
CA LYS A 54 -11.22 -21.11 -5.52
C LYS A 54 -10.73 -21.42 -6.94
N GLU A 55 -11.50 -22.13 -7.71
CA GLU A 55 -11.15 -22.51 -9.09
C GLU A 55 -10.96 -21.29 -9.98
N LEU A 56 -11.83 -20.28 -9.87
CA LEU A 56 -11.73 -19.04 -10.64
C LEU A 56 -10.45 -18.27 -10.27
N LEU A 57 -10.15 -18.16 -8.98
CA LEU A 57 -8.93 -17.53 -8.51
C LEU A 57 -7.68 -18.26 -9.02
N GLU A 58 -7.63 -19.58 -8.87
CA GLU A 58 -6.50 -20.41 -9.30
C GLU A 58 -6.27 -20.34 -10.82
N GLN A 59 -7.34 -20.38 -11.61
CA GLN A 59 -7.25 -20.27 -13.07
C GLN A 59 -6.68 -18.92 -13.50
N GLU A 60 -7.17 -17.83 -12.92
CA GLU A 60 -6.73 -16.48 -13.28
C GLU A 60 -5.29 -16.20 -12.80
N MET A 61 -4.93 -16.65 -11.59
CA MET A 61 -3.54 -16.57 -11.12
C MET A 61 -2.60 -17.35 -12.03
N GLU A 62 -2.95 -18.58 -12.41
CA GLU A 62 -2.12 -19.43 -13.28
C GLU A 62 -1.94 -18.79 -14.67
N ARG A 63 -2.99 -18.16 -15.22
CA ARG A 63 -2.93 -17.42 -16.48
C ARG A 63 -1.90 -16.28 -16.44
N ILE A 64 -1.86 -15.54 -15.30
CA ILE A 64 -0.94 -14.43 -15.12
C ILE A 64 0.47 -14.92 -14.84
N TRP A 65 0.66 -15.93 -13.99
CA TRP A 65 1.98 -16.50 -13.69
C TRP A 65 2.65 -17.12 -14.91
N LYS A 66 1.90 -17.77 -15.82
CA LYS A 66 2.44 -18.30 -17.08
C LYS A 66 3.06 -17.24 -17.98
N LYS A 67 2.63 -15.99 -17.83
CA LYS A 67 3.19 -14.82 -18.52
C LYS A 67 4.23 -14.09 -17.67
N ASP A 68 4.70 -14.70 -16.60
CA ASP A 68 5.65 -14.13 -15.66
C ASP A 68 5.13 -12.84 -14.97
N GLY A 69 3.81 -12.64 -14.90
CA GLY A 69 3.16 -11.53 -14.22
C GLY A 69 2.91 -11.81 -12.74
N VAL A 70 2.63 -10.75 -11.99
CA VAL A 70 2.18 -10.79 -10.60
C VAL A 70 0.69 -10.49 -10.56
N PRO A 71 -0.19 -11.44 -10.16
CA PRO A 71 -1.61 -11.16 -10.02
C PRO A 71 -1.88 -10.17 -8.87
N VAL A 72 -2.75 -9.20 -9.13
CA VAL A 72 -3.26 -8.21 -8.16
C VAL A 72 -4.77 -8.34 -8.09
N LEU A 73 -5.30 -8.57 -6.91
CA LEU A 73 -6.73 -8.72 -6.66
C LEU A 73 -7.23 -7.61 -5.74
N VAL A 74 -8.34 -7.00 -6.07
CA VAL A 74 -9.04 -6.09 -5.16
C VAL A 74 -9.82 -6.92 -4.14
N ASP A 75 -9.25 -7.06 -2.96
CA ASP A 75 -9.79 -7.87 -1.87
C ASP A 75 -9.46 -7.26 -0.50
N PRO A 76 -10.06 -6.12 -0.15
CA PRO A 76 -9.77 -5.42 1.10
C PRO A 76 -10.12 -6.22 2.36
N ALA A 77 -10.98 -7.23 2.24
CA ALA A 77 -11.40 -8.09 3.34
C ALA A 77 -10.60 -9.40 3.45
N GLY A 78 -9.69 -9.67 2.50
CA GLY A 78 -8.90 -10.90 2.48
C GLY A 78 -9.72 -12.18 2.26
N LEU A 79 -10.87 -12.10 1.59
CA LEU A 79 -11.75 -13.24 1.37
C LEU A 79 -11.08 -14.37 0.57
N SER A 80 -10.15 -14.03 -0.29
CA SER A 80 -9.35 -14.97 -1.06
C SER A 80 -8.41 -15.81 -0.20
N ILE A 81 -7.95 -15.32 0.95
CA ILE A 81 -7.04 -16.04 1.85
C ILE A 81 -7.70 -17.34 2.33
N ALA A 82 -8.93 -17.26 2.82
CA ALA A 82 -9.68 -18.43 3.29
C ALA A 82 -9.98 -19.42 2.16
N ALA A 83 -10.23 -18.92 0.94
CA ALA A 83 -10.52 -19.77 -0.22
C ALA A 83 -9.28 -20.49 -0.74
N LEU A 84 -8.14 -19.78 -0.85
CA LEU A 84 -6.90 -20.30 -1.42
C LEU A 84 -6.05 -21.09 -0.43
N ARG A 85 -6.15 -20.79 0.87
CA ARG A 85 -5.33 -21.39 1.93
C ARG A 85 -3.83 -21.34 1.60
N PRO A 86 -3.26 -20.15 1.46
CA PRO A 86 -1.86 -20.01 1.07
C PRO A 86 -0.93 -20.60 2.13
N ALA A 87 0.27 -21.01 1.72
CA ALA A 87 1.31 -21.47 2.65
C ALA A 87 1.87 -20.32 3.53
N VAL A 88 1.83 -19.10 2.99
CA VAL A 88 2.35 -17.90 3.68
C VAL A 88 1.41 -16.72 3.41
N VAL A 89 1.11 -15.97 4.45
CA VAL A 89 0.50 -14.64 4.36
C VAL A 89 1.53 -13.60 4.81
N VAL A 90 1.65 -12.52 4.05
CA VAL A 90 2.49 -11.37 4.41
C VAL A 90 1.63 -10.13 4.52
N ASP A 91 1.48 -9.60 5.73
CA ASP A 91 0.88 -8.28 5.93
C ASP A 91 1.93 -7.19 5.67
N ALA A 92 1.78 -6.53 4.54
CA ALA A 92 2.62 -5.41 4.11
C ALA A 92 1.81 -4.11 3.96
N ILE A 93 0.65 -4.00 4.62
CA ILE A 93 -0.24 -2.82 4.57
C ILE A 93 0.46 -1.58 5.15
N LEU A 94 1.34 -1.78 6.15
CA LEU A 94 2.13 -0.72 6.79
C LEU A 94 1.31 0.37 7.50
N GLU A 95 0.09 0.06 7.93
CA GLU A 95 -0.81 1.00 8.63
C GLU A 95 -0.35 1.34 10.06
N LYS A 96 0.66 0.66 10.58
CA LYS A 96 1.24 0.78 11.93
C LYS A 96 0.30 0.35 13.06
N LYS A 97 -0.74 -0.36 12.71
CA LYS A 97 -1.68 -1.08 13.58
C LYS A 97 -2.15 -2.33 12.86
N ASN A 98 -2.50 -3.35 13.60
CA ASN A 98 -3.13 -4.54 13.04
C ASN A 98 -4.57 -4.21 12.62
N LEU A 99 -4.93 -4.49 11.37
CA LEU A 99 -6.27 -4.31 10.82
C LEU A 99 -7.11 -5.60 10.79
N GLY A 100 -6.64 -6.66 11.45
CA GLY A 100 -7.35 -7.93 11.54
C GLY A 100 -6.55 -9.14 11.05
N THR A 101 -5.24 -8.98 10.82
CA THR A 101 -4.36 -10.09 10.48
C THR A 101 -4.10 -10.95 11.71
N THR A 102 -4.32 -12.26 11.57
CA THR A 102 -4.08 -13.24 12.62
C THR A 102 -3.23 -14.40 12.14
N LYS A 103 -2.54 -15.06 13.04
CA LYS A 103 -1.66 -16.19 12.72
C LYS A 103 -2.39 -17.44 12.20
N GLU A 104 -3.72 -17.47 12.32
CA GLU A 104 -4.56 -18.54 11.78
C GLU A 104 -4.81 -18.43 10.28
N MET A 105 -4.43 -17.29 9.66
CA MET A 105 -4.66 -17.06 8.23
C MET A 105 -3.84 -17.96 7.31
N ALA A 106 -2.67 -18.45 7.78
CA ALA A 106 -1.81 -19.38 7.04
C ALA A 106 -0.89 -20.16 8.00
N PRO A 107 -0.23 -21.24 7.54
CA PRO A 107 0.83 -21.93 8.30
C PRO A 107 2.01 -21.03 8.71
N LEU A 108 2.23 -19.95 8.00
CA LEU A 108 3.20 -18.90 8.34
C LEU A 108 2.62 -17.53 8.02
N VAL A 109 2.50 -16.70 9.05
CA VAL A 109 2.04 -15.31 8.90
C VAL A 109 3.15 -14.35 9.30
N ILE A 110 3.50 -13.45 8.38
CA ILE A 110 4.57 -12.47 8.53
C ILE A 110 3.97 -11.07 8.46
N ALA A 111 4.30 -10.19 9.38
CA ALA A 111 3.90 -8.79 9.32
C ALA A 111 5.09 -7.85 9.23
N LEU A 112 4.92 -6.73 8.51
CA LEU A 112 5.95 -5.71 8.32
C LEU A 112 5.72 -4.51 9.22
N GLY A 113 6.66 -4.22 10.10
CA GLY A 113 6.69 -3.02 10.94
C GLY A 113 5.85 -3.11 12.21
N PRO A 114 5.61 -1.95 12.85
CA PRO A 114 4.90 -1.87 14.11
C PRO A 114 3.39 -2.12 13.97
N GLY A 115 2.76 -2.51 15.07
CA GLY A 115 1.32 -2.80 15.15
C GLY A 115 1.03 -4.28 15.35
N PHE A 116 2.06 -5.12 15.38
CA PHE A 116 1.97 -6.57 15.56
C PHE A 116 2.90 -7.06 16.65
N THR A 117 2.52 -8.15 17.30
CA THR A 117 3.34 -8.88 18.26
C THR A 117 3.59 -10.29 17.73
N ALA A 118 4.87 -10.61 17.46
CA ALA A 118 5.26 -11.95 17.03
C ALA A 118 5.04 -12.98 18.15
N GLY A 119 4.42 -14.09 17.80
CA GLY A 119 4.00 -15.14 18.72
C GLY A 119 2.55 -14.98 19.21
N GLU A 120 1.95 -13.79 19.11
CA GLU A 120 0.56 -13.50 19.48
C GLU A 120 -0.30 -13.29 18.22
N ASP A 121 -0.10 -12.17 17.53
CA ASP A 121 -0.89 -11.79 16.34
C ASP A 121 -0.44 -12.55 15.09
N VAL A 122 0.88 -12.70 14.92
CA VAL A 122 1.55 -13.28 13.75
C VAL A 122 2.74 -14.14 14.20
N ASP A 123 3.26 -14.98 13.31
CA ASP A 123 4.43 -15.82 13.64
C ASP A 123 5.72 -14.99 13.65
N VAL A 124 5.82 -14.01 12.74
CA VAL A 124 7.05 -13.24 12.54
C VAL A 124 6.71 -11.78 12.25
N VAL A 125 7.47 -10.89 12.86
CA VAL A 125 7.47 -9.45 12.52
C VAL A 125 8.81 -9.06 11.91
N ILE A 126 8.79 -8.28 10.84
CA ILE A 126 9.99 -7.71 10.21
C ILE A 126 10.12 -6.25 10.58
N GLU A 127 11.27 -5.85 11.14
CA GLU A 127 11.55 -4.46 11.48
C GLU A 127 11.64 -3.58 10.23
N THR A 128 10.87 -2.50 10.18
CA THR A 128 10.84 -1.55 9.05
C THR A 128 11.43 -0.19 9.37
N LYS A 129 11.79 0.07 10.64
CA LYS A 129 12.44 1.32 11.01
C LYS A 129 13.84 1.39 10.40
N ARG A 130 14.12 2.49 9.70
CA ARG A 130 15.45 2.75 9.14
C ARG A 130 16.51 2.77 10.23
N GLY A 131 17.64 2.16 9.98
CA GLY A 131 18.77 2.06 10.90
C GLY A 131 19.34 0.64 10.98
N HIS A 132 20.10 0.36 12.01
CA HIS A 132 20.85 -0.88 12.20
C HIS A 132 19.98 -2.15 12.17
N ASN A 133 18.74 -2.05 12.66
CA ASN A 133 17.84 -3.19 12.78
C ASN A 133 16.86 -3.34 11.59
N LEU A 134 16.97 -2.53 10.54
CA LEU A 134 16.10 -2.65 9.38
C LEU A 134 16.18 -4.05 8.78
N GLY A 135 15.01 -4.68 8.58
CA GLY A 135 14.92 -6.05 8.05
C GLY A 135 15.16 -7.16 9.09
N ARG A 136 15.40 -6.80 10.36
CA ARG A 136 15.54 -7.80 11.43
C ARG A 136 14.28 -8.65 11.55
N VAL A 137 14.46 -9.95 11.61
CA VAL A 137 13.42 -10.95 11.85
C VAL A 137 13.17 -11.06 13.36
N ILE A 138 11.96 -10.73 13.80
CA ILE A 138 11.51 -10.77 15.19
C ILE A 138 10.56 -11.95 15.33
N ARG A 139 10.89 -12.89 16.18
CA ARG A 139 10.10 -14.11 16.46
C ARG A 139 9.37 -14.05 17.80
N SER A 140 9.62 -13.03 18.61
CA SER A 140 8.94 -12.77 19.87
C SER A 140 8.99 -11.27 20.17
N GLY A 141 7.86 -10.67 20.50
CA GLY A 141 7.69 -9.24 20.71
C GLY A 141 7.40 -8.46 19.43
N SER A 142 7.61 -7.15 19.45
CA SER A 142 7.16 -6.22 18.41
C SER A 142 8.30 -5.45 17.77
N ALA A 143 8.08 -4.92 16.57
CA ALA A 143 8.95 -3.93 15.95
C ALA A 143 8.94 -2.61 16.72
N VAL A 144 9.93 -1.75 16.49
CA VAL A 144 10.01 -0.44 17.15
C VAL A 144 8.77 0.38 16.84
N PRO A 145 8.07 0.93 17.86
CA PRO A 145 6.87 1.70 17.67
C PRO A 145 7.04 2.87 16.70
N ASN A 146 5.98 3.18 15.97
CA ASN A 146 5.96 4.34 15.08
C ASN A 146 5.99 5.63 15.88
N THR A 147 6.95 6.50 15.61
CA THR A 147 7.08 7.81 16.26
C THR A 147 6.21 8.88 15.64
N GLY A 148 5.63 8.64 14.46
CA GLY A 148 4.94 9.64 13.65
C GLY A 148 5.85 10.74 13.09
N ILE A 149 7.15 10.67 13.33
CA ILE A 149 8.13 11.65 12.88
C ILE A 149 8.82 11.13 11.63
N PRO A 150 8.66 11.79 10.46
CA PRO A 150 9.38 11.43 9.26
C PRO A 150 10.90 11.56 9.45
N GLY A 151 11.66 10.65 8.85
CA GLY A 151 13.12 10.75 8.87
C GLY A 151 13.61 12.05 8.21
N ILE A 152 14.70 12.62 8.72
CA ILE A 152 15.30 13.85 8.18
C ILE A 152 16.01 13.50 6.87
N ILE A 153 15.74 14.28 5.82
CA ILE A 153 16.42 14.20 4.52
C ILE A 153 16.74 15.63 4.07
N GLY A 154 18.01 15.93 3.82
CA GLY A 154 18.43 17.27 3.43
C GLY A 154 18.13 18.35 4.46
N GLY A 155 18.08 18.00 5.75
CA GLY A 155 17.72 18.92 6.84
C GLY A 155 16.23 19.04 7.13
N TYR A 156 15.36 18.48 6.29
CA TYR A 156 13.91 18.58 6.42
C TYR A 156 13.29 17.28 6.93
N GLY A 157 12.32 17.38 7.83
CA GLY A 157 11.57 16.27 8.44
C GLY A 157 10.09 16.30 8.07
N LYS A 158 9.27 16.88 8.95
CA LYS A 158 7.81 16.99 8.79
C LYS A 158 7.42 17.86 7.60
N GLU A 159 8.21 18.85 7.30
CA GLU A 159 8.00 19.82 6.23
C GLU A 159 7.93 19.18 4.84
N ARG A 160 8.50 17.98 4.68
CA ARG A 160 8.48 17.24 3.41
C ARG A 160 7.18 16.48 3.15
N VAL A 161 6.25 16.53 4.08
CA VAL A 161 5.06 15.68 4.02
C VAL A 161 3.82 16.53 4.11
N MET A 162 3.02 16.55 3.07
CA MET A 162 1.73 17.20 3.03
C MET A 162 0.63 16.23 3.44
N HIS A 163 -0.27 16.69 4.30
CA HIS A 163 -1.41 15.91 4.80
C HIS A 163 -2.73 16.59 4.44
N ALA A 164 -3.76 15.82 4.23
CA ALA A 164 -5.11 16.31 3.97
C ALA A 164 -5.62 17.17 5.16
N GLN A 165 -6.03 18.41 4.88
CA GLN A 165 -6.61 19.30 5.88
C GLN A 165 -8.12 19.05 6.08
N ALA A 166 -8.78 18.43 5.11
CA ALA A 166 -10.17 18.02 5.14
C ALA A 166 -10.33 16.59 4.60
N GLU A 167 -11.49 16.00 4.78
CA GLU A 167 -11.90 14.82 4.02
C GLU A 167 -12.65 15.25 2.76
N GLY A 168 -12.56 14.46 1.70
CA GLY A 168 -13.20 14.74 0.42
C GLY A 168 -12.56 13.98 -0.74
N ILE A 169 -12.76 14.48 -1.94
CA ILE A 169 -12.18 13.92 -3.16
C ILE A 169 -10.96 14.74 -3.56
N LEU A 170 -9.81 14.08 -3.73
CA LEU A 170 -8.57 14.75 -4.14
C LEU A 170 -8.60 15.08 -5.62
N ARG A 171 -8.22 16.32 -5.98
CA ARG A 171 -8.00 16.77 -7.35
C ARG A 171 -6.56 17.26 -7.49
N ASN A 172 -5.80 16.60 -8.33
CA ASN A 172 -4.40 16.93 -8.52
C ASN A 172 -4.24 18.12 -9.46
N VAL A 173 -3.49 19.15 -9.03
CA VAL A 173 -3.11 20.31 -9.84
C VAL A 173 -1.72 20.09 -10.42
N ALA A 174 -0.80 19.52 -9.64
CA ALA A 174 0.55 19.16 -10.06
C ALA A 174 0.68 17.66 -10.30
N SER A 175 1.74 17.27 -11.00
CA SER A 175 2.09 15.88 -11.31
C SER A 175 3.33 15.41 -10.57
N ILE A 176 3.45 14.10 -10.32
CA ILE A 176 4.69 13.51 -9.83
C ILE A 176 5.79 13.74 -10.86
N GLY A 177 6.89 14.36 -10.42
CA GLY A 177 8.01 14.77 -11.28
C GLY A 177 8.11 16.28 -11.46
N ASP A 178 7.07 17.03 -11.14
CA ASP A 178 7.09 18.50 -11.25
C ASP A 178 8.02 19.12 -10.20
N ILE A 179 8.68 20.21 -10.58
CA ILE A 179 9.34 21.13 -9.66
C ILE A 179 8.31 22.14 -9.20
N VAL A 180 8.05 22.18 -7.92
CA VAL A 180 7.04 23.07 -7.31
C VAL A 180 7.71 24.09 -6.38
N GLU A 181 7.16 25.30 -6.33
CA GLU A 181 7.56 26.33 -5.38
C GLU A 181 6.83 26.13 -4.04
N ALA A 182 7.46 26.57 -2.96
CA ALA A 182 6.77 26.63 -1.65
C ALA A 182 5.48 27.45 -1.75
N ARG A 183 4.40 26.98 -1.15
CA ARG A 183 3.03 27.50 -1.21
C ARG A 183 2.31 27.35 -2.55
N ALA A 184 2.93 26.77 -3.58
CA ALA A 184 2.20 26.38 -4.79
C ALA A 184 1.12 25.35 -4.45
N VAL A 185 -0.07 25.49 -5.02
CA VAL A 185 -1.14 24.52 -4.87
C VAL A 185 -0.79 23.29 -5.73
N ILE A 186 -0.61 22.13 -5.08
CA ILE A 186 -0.26 20.86 -5.75
C ILE A 186 -1.47 19.96 -5.94
N ALA A 187 -2.51 20.16 -5.14
CA ALA A 187 -3.79 19.47 -5.25
C ALA A 187 -4.87 20.29 -4.54
N GLU A 188 -6.12 19.90 -4.74
CA GLU A 188 -7.28 20.45 -4.06
C GLU A 188 -8.11 19.29 -3.49
N ILE A 189 -8.82 19.52 -2.39
CA ILE A 189 -9.76 18.56 -1.81
C ILE A 189 -11.16 19.12 -1.99
N GLU A 190 -11.96 18.50 -2.82
CA GLU A 190 -13.37 18.80 -2.98
C GLU A 190 -14.16 18.26 -1.77
N THR A 191 -14.80 19.13 -1.03
CA THR A 191 -15.63 18.81 0.13
C THR A 191 -17.06 19.28 -0.09
N GLU A 192 -17.99 18.87 0.75
CA GLU A 192 -19.39 19.37 0.73
C GLU A 192 -19.49 20.89 0.92
N ASN A 193 -18.49 21.52 1.56
CA ASN A 193 -18.49 22.93 1.89
C ASN A 193 -17.57 23.77 0.98
N GLY A 194 -17.10 23.22 -0.13
CA GLY A 194 -16.20 23.88 -1.05
C GLY A 194 -14.85 23.17 -1.19
N THR A 195 -13.90 23.85 -1.81
CA THR A 195 -12.58 23.31 -2.14
C THR A 195 -11.52 23.78 -1.15
N VAL A 196 -10.70 22.84 -0.65
CA VAL A 196 -9.60 23.10 0.25
C VAL A 196 -8.28 22.86 -0.46
N PRO A 197 -7.41 23.89 -0.64
CA PRO A 197 -6.13 23.74 -1.32
C PRO A 197 -5.14 22.93 -0.48
N VAL A 198 -4.31 22.16 -1.17
CA VAL A 198 -3.13 21.47 -0.62
C VAL A 198 -1.90 22.14 -1.19
N GLU A 199 -1.20 22.89 -0.34
CA GLU A 199 -0.02 23.66 -0.73
C GLU A 199 1.27 22.87 -0.47
N ALA A 200 2.27 23.04 -1.34
CA ALA A 200 3.62 22.55 -1.12
C ALA A 200 4.27 23.28 0.06
N SER A 201 4.74 22.55 1.05
CA SER A 201 5.42 23.12 2.21
C SER A 201 6.83 23.61 1.91
N LEU A 202 7.44 23.12 0.83
CA LEU A 202 8.81 23.41 0.40
C LEU A 202 8.88 23.50 -1.12
N SER A 203 9.80 24.31 -1.63
CA SER A 203 10.20 24.24 -3.04
C SER A 203 11.00 22.96 -3.30
N GLY A 204 10.73 22.28 -4.39
CA GLY A 204 11.46 21.07 -4.76
C GLY A 204 10.71 20.14 -5.70
N LEU A 205 11.25 18.95 -5.86
CA LEU A 205 10.68 17.89 -6.71
C LEU A 205 9.52 17.20 -6.00
N LEU A 206 8.33 17.21 -6.59
CA LEU A 206 7.18 16.44 -6.14
C LEU A 206 7.40 14.96 -6.44
N ARG A 207 7.79 14.19 -5.43
CA ARG A 207 8.19 12.78 -5.58
C ARG A 207 7.05 11.79 -5.42
N GLY A 208 5.92 12.27 -4.98
CA GLY A 208 4.75 11.43 -4.77
C GLY A 208 3.52 12.26 -4.51
N LEU A 209 2.38 11.75 -4.93
CA LEU A 209 1.06 12.34 -4.73
C LEU A 209 0.01 11.24 -4.88
N ILE A 210 -0.95 11.17 -3.97
CA ILE A 210 -2.09 10.25 -4.08
C ILE A 210 -2.80 10.48 -5.42
N ARG A 211 -3.42 9.43 -5.94
CA ARG A 211 -4.12 9.46 -7.23
C ARG A 211 -5.25 10.47 -7.23
N ASP A 212 -5.38 11.18 -8.37
CA ASP A 212 -6.50 12.05 -8.68
C ASP A 212 -7.84 11.30 -8.58
N GLY A 213 -8.86 11.94 -8.05
CA GLY A 213 -10.18 11.36 -7.86
C GLY A 213 -10.32 10.40 -6.66
N ASN A 214 -9.24 10.13 -5.91
CA ASN A 214 -9.34 9.27 -4.73
C ASN A 214 -10.05 9.99 -3.57
N PRO A 215 -10.93 9.28 -2.85
CA PRO A 215 -11.43 9.74 -1.56
C PRO A 215 -10.28 9.78 -0.55
N VAL A 216 -10.14 10.89 0.15
CA VAL A 216 -9.09 11.09 1.15
C VAL A 216 -9.69 11.47 2.50
N PRO A 217 -9.43 10.73 3.57
CA PRO A 217 -9.82 11.14 4.91
C PRO A 217 -8.90 12.26 5.40
N LYS A 218 -9.42 13.08 6.34
CA LYS A 218 -8.62 14.10 7.00
C LYS A 218 -7.36 13.50 7.64
N ARG A 219 -6.23 14.19 7.52
CA ARG A 219 -4.91 13.82 8.04
C ARG A 219 -4.19 12.68 7.31
N ILE A 220 -4.76 12.09 6.28
CA ILE A 220 -3.99 11.15 5.46
C ILE A 220 -2.80 11.89 4.84
N LYS A 221 -1.69 11.19 4.67
CA LYS A 221 -0.55 11.71 3.94
C LYS A 221 -0.87 11.73 2.44
N LEU A 222 -0.71 12.88 1.79
CA LEU A 222 -1.00 13.10 0.37
C LEU A 222 0.26 13.08 -0.51
N ALA A 223 1.35 13.68 -0.02
CA ALA A 223 2.60 13.81 -0.76
C ALA A 223 3.82 13.77 0.19
#